data_4d33fef77ba2f966837749c0b6abf529
#
_entry.id   4d33fef77ba2f966837749c0b6abf529
#
_cell.length_a   1.000
_cell.length_b   1.000
_cell.length_c   1.000
_cell.angle_alpha   90.00
_cell.angle_beta   90.00
_cell.angle_gamma   90.00
#
_symmetry.space_group_name_H-M   'P 1'
#
loop_
_entity.id
_entity.type
_entity.pdbx_description
1 polymer ?
#
loop_
_entity_poly.entity_id
_entity_poly.type
_entity_poly.pdbx_seq_one_letter_code
_entity_poly.pdbx_strand_id
1 'polypeptide(L)'
;MKRYLKVSVVALAALIALGLTVSKRGPAMMVGLGRSTGAASAERKPYDLNNSLNTFNQTLLRVHDAYVDPTRVEPKQMLLAALDSIQKQVAEVMVEPFPSENRVVVHVDTAVREFKIDNVDAPWSMSPKMGEIFQFIVQHLLPGTDSETIRNIEYAATNGMLSTLDPHSVLLDPQTYNEMKLSTGGHFGGLGIVISIRRGALTVIQPMKGTPASEAGVRRGDRIVRIGDNKGSRYASDN
;
A
#
# COMPACT_ATOMS: atom_id res chain seq x y z
N MET A 1 -56.09 -28.56 -5.41
CA MET A 1 -55.21 -28.53 -4.23
C MET A 1 -53.69 -28.68 -4.49
N LYS A 2 -53.17 -28.49 -5.70
CA LYS A 2 -51.73 -28.66 -5.99
C LYS A 2 -50.95 -27.35 -6.29
N ARG A 3 -51.60 -26.19 -6.24
CA ARG A 3 -50.99 -24.90 -6.56
C ARG A 3 -50.40 -24.12 -5.34
N TYR A 4 -50.91 -24.39 -4.15
CA TYR A 4 -50.50 -23.69 -2.95
C TYR A 4 -49.19 -24.24 -2.31
N LEU A 5 -48.84 -25.49 -2.62
CA LEU A 5 -47.63 -26.13 -2.09
C LEU A 5 -46.35 -25.58 -2.72
N LYS A 6 -46.42 -25.13 -3.97
CA LYS A 6 -45.22 -24.57 -4.68
C LYS A 6 -44.86 -23.16 -4.22
N VAL A 7 -45.84 -22.36 -3.77
CA VAL A 7 -45.62 -21.00 -3.30
C VAL A 7 -44.95 -21.01 -1.91
N SER A 8 -45.31 -21.96 -1.05
CA SER A 8 -44.70 -22.11 0.27
C SER A 8 -43.23 -22.50 0.26
N VAL A 9 -42.82 -23.32 -0.70
CA VAL A 9 -41.43 -23.80 -0.83
C VAL A 9 -40.53 -22.67 -1.34
N VAL A 10 -41.01 -21.84 -2.25
CA VAL A 10 -40.23 -20.68 -2.76
C VAL A 10 -40.10 -19.58 -1.69
N ALA A 11 -41.16 -19.35 -0.90
CA ALA A 11 -41.08 -18.39 0.21
C ALA A 11 -40.13 -18.84 1.32
N LEU A 12 -40.06 -20.15 1.61
CA LEU A 12 -39.13 -20.71 2.59
C LEU A 12 -37.68 -20.65 2.13
N ALA A 13 -37.42 -20.88 0.83
CA ALA A 13 -36.09 -20.77 0.26
C ALA A 13 -35.57 -19.32 0.24
N ALA A 14 -36.45 -18.34 0.02
CA ALA A 14 -36.10 -16.91 0.06
C ALA A 14 -35.74 -16.42 1.50
N LEU A 15 -36.35 -17.01 2.54
CA LEU A 15 -36.04 -16.69 3.94
C LEU A 15 -34.71 -17.29 4.40
N ILE A 16 -34.30 -18.42 3.84
CA ILE A 16 -32.99 -19.04 4.16
C ILE A 16 -31.84 -18.24 3.49
N ALA A 17 -32.09 -17.66 2.32
CA ALA A 17 -31.09 -16.83 1.63
C ALA A 17 -30.82 -15.47 2.31
N LEU A 18 -31.74 -14.99 3.18
CA LEU A 18 -31.61 -13.72 3.90
C LEU A 18 -30.94 -13.83 5.28
N GLY A 19 -30.55 -15.04 5.71
CA GLY A 19 -29.76 -15.23 6.94
C GLY A 19 -30.45 -14.76 8.23
N LEU A 20 -31.80 -14.77 8.29
CA LEU A 20 -32.57 -14.42 9.49
C LEU A 20 -32.74 -15.65 10.39
N THR A 21 -31.79 -15.85 11.31
CA THR A 21 -31.98 -16.78 12.43
C THR A 21 -32.75 -16.09 13.54
N VAL A 22 -34.03 -16.44 13.73
CA VAL A 22 -34.81 -16.04 14.88
C VAL A 22 -34.48 -16.95 16.05
N SER A 23 -33.65 -16.49 16.98
CA SER A 23 -33.41 -17.17 18.26
C SER A 23 -34.53 -16.78 19.28
N LYS A 24 -35.34 -17.76 19.65
CA LYS A 24 -36.30 -17.60 20.74
C LYS A 24 -35.63 -17.77 22.10
N ARG A 25 -35.16 -16.68 22.74
CA ARG A 25 -34.98 -16.62 24.20
C ARG A 25 -34.89 -15.15 24.68
N GLY A 26 -35.90 -14.68 25.40
CA GLY A 26 -35.89 -13.53 26.31
C GLY A 26 -36.23 -12.17 25.69
N PRO A 27 -36.83 -11.27 26.48
CA PRO A 27 -37.28 -9.95 26.05
C PRO A 27 -36.13 -8.95 26.09
N ALA A 28 -35.31 -8.91 25.02
CA ALA A 28 -34.44 -7.79 24.71
C ALA A 28 -34.06 -7.88 23.23
N MET A 29 -34.88 -7.24 22.40
CA MET A 29 -34.57 -7.06 20.99
C MET A 29 -33.59 -5.91 20.89
N MET A 30 -32.27 -6.20 21.02
CA MET A 30 -31.24 -5.27 20.59
C MET A 30 -30.96 -5.55 19.12
N VAL A 31 -31.56 -4.75 18.24
CA VAL A 31 -31.10 -4.65 16.84
C VAL A 31 -29.80 -3.86 16.84
N GLY A 32 -28.72 -4.54 17.09
CA GLY A 32 -27.38 -4.01 16.87
C GLY A 32 -27.09 -3.97 15.37
N LEU A 33 -27.37 -2.86 14.71
CA LEU A 33 -26.72 -2.51 13.44
C LEU A 33 -25.25 -2.25 13.76
N GLY A 34 -24.52 -3.34 13.96
CA GLY A 34 -23.07 -3.32 14.03
C GLY A 34 -22.51 -2.92 12.67
N ARG A 35 -22.37 -1.64 12.44
CA ARG A 35 -21.50 -1.11 11.41
C ARG A 35 -20.08 -1.44 11.88
N SER A 36 -19.60 -2.61 11.50
CA SER A 36 -18.18 -2.96 11.64
C SER A 36 -17.40 -2.04 10.72
N THR A 37 -17.00 -0.88 11.24
CA THR A 37 -15.87 -0.13 10.70
C THR A 37 -14.59 -0.81 11.20
N GLY A 38 -14.46 -2.10 10.96
CA GLY A 38 -13.17 -2.75 10.89
C GLY A 38 -12.53 -2.23 9.61
N ALA A 39 -11.48 -1.44 9.73
CA ALA A 39 -10.52 -1.36 8.66
C ALA A 39 -10.09 -2.82 8.42
N ALA A 40 -10.70 -3.46 7.44
CA ALA A 40 -10.22 -4.70 6.90
C ALA A 40 -8.81 -4.34 6.41
N SER A 41 -7.80 -4.86 7.08
CA SER A 41 -6.49 -5.03 6.47
C SER A 41 -6.80 -5.81 5.20
N ALA A 42 -6.91 -5.12 4.07
CA ALA A 42 -7.07 -5.77 2.79
C ALA A 42 -5.85 -6.69 2.69
N GLU A 43 -6.09 -7.99 2.79
CA GLU A 43 -5.05 -9.00 2.60
C GLU A 43 -4.40 -8.67 1.27
N ARG A 44 -3.22 -8.05 1.32
CA ARG A 44 -2.51 -7.67 0.11
C ARG A 44 -2.13 -8.96 -0.58
N LYS A 45 -2.66 -9.17 -1.79
CA LYS A 45 -2.31 -10.32 -2.62
C LYS A 45 -0.79 -10.40 -2.74
N PRO A 46 -0.21 -11.60 -2.69
CA PRO A 46 1.21 -11.78 -2.97
C PRO A 46 1.60 -11.10 -4.28
N TYR A 47 2.81 -10.59 -4.37
CA TYR A 47 3.30 -9.98 -5.61
C TYR A 47 3.42 -11.07 -6.69
N ASP A 48 2.75 -10.86 -7.81
CA ASP A 48 2.75 -11.81 -8.92
C ASP A 48 3.95 -11.54 -9.84
N LEU A 49 4.97 -12.37 -9.72
CA LEU A 49 6.18 -12.28 -10.57
C LEU A 49 5.89 -12.50 -12.06
N ASN A 50 4.80 -13.22 -12.41
CA ASN A 50 4.41 -13.43 -13.81
C ASN A 50 3.74 -12.17 -14.40
N ASN A 51 3.19 -11.31 -13.54
CA ASN A 51 2.62 -10.01 -13.90
C ASN A 51 3.38 -8.89 -13.17
N SER A 52 4.70 -9.00 -13.14
CA SER A 52 5.57 -8.00 -12.53
C SER A 52 5.49 -6.66 -13.26
N LEU A 53 5.75 -5.57 -12.54
CA LEU A 53 5.72 -4.21 -13.08
C LEU A 53 4.35 -3.75 -13.62
N ASN A 54 3.25 -4.30 -13.08
CA ASN A 54 1.93 -3.90 -13.53
C ASN A 54 1.65 -2.42 -13.26
N THR A 55 2.00 -1.93 -12.07
CA THR A 55 1.84 -0.52 -11.69
C THR A 55 2.73 0.38 -12.53
N PHE A 56 3.98 -0.03 -12.73
CA PHE A 56 4.94 0.68 -13.58
C PHE A 56 4.42 0.82 -15.02
N ASN A 57 3.98 -0.29 -15.62
CA ASN A 57 3.48 -0.31 -16.99
C ASN A 57 2.19 0.50 -17.17
N GLN A 58 1.26 0.41 -16.22
CA GLN A 58 0.04 1.23 -16.25
C GLN A 58 0.36 2.71 -16.10
N THR A 59 1.32 3.06 -15.25
CA THR A 59 1.75 4.46 -15.08
C THR A 59 2.44 4.97 -16.33
N LEU A 60 3.32 4.17 -16.95
CA LEU A 60 4.00 4.51 -18.19
C LEU A 60 3.00 4.78 -19.33
N LEU A 61 1.97 3.92 -19.45
CA LEU A 61 0.89 4.13 -20.42
C LEU A 61 0.11 5.42 -20.14
N ARG A 62 -0.20 5.72 -18.87
CA ARG A 62 -0.85 6.98 -18.48
C ARG A 62 -0.01 8.20 -18.85
N VAL A 63 1.29 8.14 -18.60
CA VAL A 63 2.22 9.22 -18.98
C VAL A 63 2.20 9.42 -20.49
N HIS A 64 2.29 8.34 -21.26
CA HIS A 64 2.25 8.42 -22.72
C HIS A 64 0.94 9.08 -23.23
N ASP A 65 -0.22 8.68 -22.66
CA ASP A 65 -1.52 9.08 -23.19
C ASP A 65 -1.99 10.45 -22.69
N ALA A 66 -1.57 10.87 -21.49
CA ALA A 66 -2.21 11.99 -20.80
C ALA A 66 -1.24 13.00 -20.17
N TYR A 67 0.07 12.83 -20.28
CA TYR A 67 0.99 13.82 -19.74
C TYR A 67 0.96 15.12 -20.57
N VAL A 68 0.94 16.25 -19.87
CA VAL A 68 0.69 17.57 -20.47
C VAL A 68 1.77 18.04 -21.46
N ASP A 69 3.02 17.60 -21.24
CA ASP A 69 4.17 17.99 -22.06
C ASP A 69 4.90 16.75 -22.61
N PRO A 70 4.48 16.23 -23.78
CA PRO A 70 5.09 15.05 -24.39
C PRO A 70 6.60 15.17 -24.65
N THR A 71 7.12 16.38 -24.72
CA THR A 71 8.56 16.59 -25.00
C THR A 71 9.45 16.18 -23.84
N ARG A 72 8.89 16.03 -22.64
CA ARG A 72 9.58 15.54 -21.45
C ARG A 72 9.59 14.02 -21.33
N VAL A 73 8.83 13.34 -22.17
CA VAL A 73 8.76 11.87 -22.15
C VAL A 73 9.96 11.32 -22.91
N GLU A 74 11.05 11.14 -22.18
CA GLU A 74 12.31 10.60 -22.70
C GLU A 74 12.58 9.18 -22.15
N PRO A 75 12.21 8.11 -22.87
CA PRO A 75 12.20 6.74 -22.36
C PRO A 75 13.54 6.26 -21.79
N LYS A 76 14.67 6.62 -22.40
CA LYS A 76 16.01 6.28 -21.88
C LYS A 76 16.28 6.94 -20.52
N GLN A 77 16.01 8.24 -20.41
CA GLN A 77 16.18 8.95 -19.13
C GLN A 77 15.25 8.43 -18.06
N MET A 78 13.98 8.16 -18.43
CA MET A 78 13.00 7.57 -17.55
C MET A 78 13.42 6.19 -17.03
N LEU A 79 13.98 5.34 -17.91
CA LEU A 79 14.53 4.04 -17.53
C LEU A 79 15.70 4.18 -16.54
N LEU A 80 16.67 5.04 -16.85
CA LEU A 80 17.84 5.24 -16.00
C LEU A 80 17.45 5.83 -14.63
N ALA A 81 16.52 6.76 -14.58
CA ALA A 81 16.02 7.33 -13.34
C ALA A 81 15.22 6.29 -12.51
N ALA A 82 14.47 5.40 -13.16
CA ALA A 82 13.83 4.28 -12.50
C ALA A 82 14.85 3.35 -11.83
N LEU A 83 15.91 3.01 -12.52
CA LEU A 83 17.00 2.15 -12.02
C LEU A 83 17.78 2.83 -10.88
N ASP A 84 18.05 4.12 -10.98
CA ASP A 84 18.68 4.91 -9.93
C ASP A 84 17.82 4.94 -8.65
N SER A 85 16.49 5.02 -8.79
CA SER A 85 15.58 4.94 -7.65
C SER A 85 15.52 3.55 -7.01
N ILE A 86 15.65 2.48 -7.80
CA ILE A 86 15.78 1.12 -7.25
C ILE A 86 17.06 1.00 -6.42
N GLN A 87 18.20 1.45 -6.96
CA GLN A 87 19.49 1.46 -6.26
C GLN A 87 19.42 2.20 -4.91
N LYS A 88 18.71 3.32 -4.85
CA LYS A 88 18.51 4.08 -3.60
C LYS A 88 17.63 3.35 -2.59
N GLN A 89 16.73 2.50 -3.06
CA GLN A 89 15.79 1.75 -2.22
C GLN A 89 16.38 0.42 -1.71
N VAL A 90 17.27 -0.20 -2.50
CA VAL A 90 17.80 -1.56 -2.25
C VAL A 90 19.30 -1.50 -2.18
N ALA A 91 19.86 -1.74 -1.00
CA ALA A 91 21.31 -1.61 -0.74
C ALA A 91 22.17 -2.61 -1.55
N GLU A 92 21.60 -3.75 -1.91
CA GLU A 92 22.27 -4.81 -2.69
C GLU A 92 22.34 -4.50 -4.18
N VAL A 93 21.62 -3.48 -4.65
CA VAL A 93 21.58 -3.10 -6.07
C VAL A 93 22.51 -1.92 -6.32
N MET A 94 23.39 -2.04 -7.30
CA MET A 94 24.19 -0.95 -7.84
C MET A 94 24.00 -0.87 -9.34
N VAL A 95 23.83 0.34 -9.85
CA VAL A 95 23.56 0.62 -11.28
C VAL A 95 24.63 1.54 -11.83
N GLU A 96 25.32 1.09 -12.86
CA GLU A 96 26.34 1.85 -13.56
C GLU A 96 25.89 2.16 -15.00
N PRO A 97 25.41 3.38 -15.28
CA PRO A 97 25.01 3.77 -16.62
C PRO A 97 26.20 4.15 -17.48
N PHE A 98 26.20 3.69 -18.73
CA PHE A 98 27.15 4.08 -19.80
C PHE A 98 26.35 4.69 -20.97
N PRO A 99 25.90 5.94 -20.87
CA PRO A 99 25.04 6.55 -21.88
C PRO A 99 25.65 6.63 -23.28
N SER A 100 26.94 6.88 -23.36
CA SER A 100 27.67 6.94 -24.66
C SER A 100 27.71 5.59 -25.39
N GLU A 101 27.59 4.49 -24.65
CA GLU A 101 27.63 3.13 -25.19
C GLU A 101 26.21 2.51 -25.24
N ASN A 102 25.17 3.27 -24.89
CA ASN A 102 23.77 2.81 -24.82
C ASN A 102 23.63 1.50 -24.04
N ARG A 103 24.30 1.39 -22.89
CA ARG A 103 24.21 0.24 -21.99
C ARG A 103 24.18 0.66 -20.53
N VAL A 104 23.72 -0.25 -19.72
CA VAL A 104 23.73 -0.14 -18.26
C VAL A 104 24.20 -1.47 -17.67
N VAL A 105 25.05 -1.40 -16.65
CA VAL A 105 25.49 -2.57 -15.88
C VAL A 105 24.76 -2.55 -14.56
N VAL A 106 24.14 -3.66 -14.21
CA VAL A 106 23.39 -3.83 -12.96
C VAL A 106 24.06 -4.91 -12.13
N HIS A 107 24.42 -4.56 -10.92
CA HIS A 107 24.97 -5.46 -9.92
C HIS A 107 23.86 -5.73 -8.88
N VAL A 108 23.71 -6.97 -8.48
CA VAL A 108 22.85 -7.39 -7.38
C VAL A 108 23.64 -8.38 -6.53
N ASP A 109 24.09 -7.95 -5.37
CA ASP A 109 25.05 -8.70 -4.54
C ASP A 109 26.29 -9.13 -5.38
N THR A 110 26.48 -10.42 -5.62
CA THR A 110 27.60 -10.96 -6.43
C THR A 110 27.26 -11.12 -7.91
N ALA A 111 26.01 -10.99 -8.29
CA ALA A 111 25.56 -11.13 -9.68
C ALA A 111 25.74 -9.81 -10.43
N VAL A 112 26.29 -9.90 -11.66
CA VAL A 112 26.50 -8.74 -12.53
C VAL A 112 25.96 -9.05 -13.92
N ARG A 113 25.21 -8.12 -14.49
CA ARG A 113 24.71 -8.25 -15.86
C ARG A 113 24.68 -6.91 -16.58
N GLU A 114 25.11 -6.95 -17.85
CA GLU A 114 25.01 -5.83 -18.77
C GLU A 114 23.72 -5.90 -19.57
N PHE A 115 23.06 -4.74 -19.73
CA PHE A 115 21.85 -4.59 -20.52
C PHE A 115 22.04 -3.49 -21.55
N LYS A 116 21.79 -3.80 -22.82
CA LYS A 116 21.78 -2.80 -23.89
C LYS A 116 20.46 -2.04 -23.86
N ILE A 117 20.54 -0.71 -24.00
CA ILE A 117 19.41 0.21 -24.01
C ILE A 117 19.35 1.04 -25.29
N ASP A 118 20.01 0.57 -26.36
CA ASP A 118 20.05 1.20 -27.67
C ASP A 118 18.67 1.33 -28.34
N ASN A 119 17.77 0.39 -28.05
CA ASN A 119 16.42 0.30 -28.59
C ASN A 119 15.33 0.88 -27.66
N VAL A 120 15.69 1.64 -26.63
CA VAL A 120 14.72 2.25 -25.70
C VAL A 120 14.39 3.67 -26.17
N ASP A 121 13.66 3.78 -27.28
CA ASP A 121 13.33 5.06 -27.89
C ASP A 121 11.86 5.46 -27.70
N ALA A 122 11.06 4.55 -27.17
CA ALA A 122 9.63 4.77 -26.96
C ALA A 122 9.13 4.05 -25.70
N PRO A 123 7.98 4.48 -25.12
CA PRO A 123 7.41 3.83 -23.91
C PRO A 123 7.20 2.33 -24.10
N TRP A 124 6.75 1.88 -25.25
CA TRP A 124 6.52 0.45 -25.53
C TRP A 124 7.79 -0.38 -25.63
N SER A 125 8.94 0.22 -25.93
CA SER A 125 10.24 -0.47 -25.89
C SER A 125 10.90 -0.41 -24.51
N MET A 126 10.59 0.63 -23.72
CA MET A 126 11.03 0.77 -22.34
C MET A 126 10.46 -0.31 -21.41
N SER A 127 9.15 -0.60 -21.51
CA SER A 127 8.46 -1.56 -20.65
C SER A 127 9.10 -2.96 -20.65
N PRO A 128 9.33 -3.64 -21.80
CA PRO A 128 9.98 -4.94 -21.81
C PRO A 128 11.44 -4.88 -21.32
N LYS A 129 12.15 -3.80 -21.60
CA LYS A 129 13.54 -3.63 -21.12
C LYS A 129 13.57 -3.49 -19.59
N MET A 130 12.67 -2.70 -19.03
CA MET A 130 12.52 -2.60 -17.57
C MET A 130 12.13 -3.95 -16.96
N GLY A 131 11.25 -4.71 -17.61
CA GLY A 131 10.88 -6.07 -17.21
C GLY A 131 12.05 -7.02 -17.14
N GLU A 132 12.93 -7.01 -18.15
CA GLU A 132 14.14 -7.83 -18.21
C GLU A 132 15.09 -7.51 -17.03
N ILE A 133 15.32 -6.22 -16.78
CA ILE A 133 16.22 -5.75 -15.72
C ILE A 133 15.60 -6.06 -14.34
N PHE A 134 14.32 -5.76 -14.15
CA PHE A 134 13.62 -6.00 -12.90
C PHE A 134 13.59 -7.49 -12.54
N GLN A 135 13.36 -8.36 -13.51
CA GLN A 135 13.40 -9.80 -13.30
C GLN A 135 14.80 -10.25 -12.85
N PHE A 136 15.86 -9.73 -13.46
CA PHE A 136 17.23 -10.00 -13.03
C PHE A 136 17.46 -9.56 -11.59
N ILE A 137 17.01 -8.34 -11.21
CA ILE A 137 17.14 -7.83 -9.84
C ILE A 137 16.43 -8.77 -8.87
N VAL A 138 15.13 -9.06 -9.08
CA VAL A 138 14.33 -9.87 -8.17
C VAL A 138 14.87 -11.30 -8.02
N GLN A 139 15.39 -11.89 -9.09
CA GLN A 139 15.98 -13.23 -9.05
C GLN A 139 17.26 -13.33 -8.22
N HIS A 140 17.98 -12.22 -8.04
CA HIS A 140 19.26 -12.19 -7.32
C HIS A 140 19.18 -11.45 -5.98
N LEU A 141 18.00 -10.98 -5.57
CA LEU A 141 17.77 -10.49 -4.21
C LEU A 141 17.96 -11.63 -3.20
N LEU A 142 18.19 -11.25 -1.95
CA LEU A 142 18.38 -12.21 -0.85
C LEU A 142 17.20 -13.20 -0.77
N PRO A 143 17.48 -14.50 -0.50
CA PRO A 143 16.45 -15.50 -0.30
C PRO A 143 15.48 -15.09 0.81
N GLY A 144 14.18 -15.12 0.52
CA GLY A 144 13.15 -14.76 1.49
C GLY A 144 12.68 -13.30 1.40
N THR A 145 13.13 -12.54 0.40
CA THR A 145 12.57 -11.20 0.10
C THR A 145 11.06 -11.32 -0.08
N ASP A 146 10.30 -10.61 0.73
CA ASP A 146 8.85 -10.69 0.72
C ASP A 146 8.21 -9.92 -0.44
N SER A 147 6.95 -10.25 -0.74
CA SER A 147 6.19 -9.62 -1.82
C SER A 147 5.95 -8.11 -1.61
N GLU A 148 6.01 -7.62 -0.37
CA GLU A 148 5.86 -6.21 -0.08
C GLU A 148 7.13 -5.44 -0.45
N THR A 149 8.29 -5.98 -0.13
CA THR A 149 9.58 -5.42 -0.54
C THR A 149 9.67 -5.33 -2.07
N ILE A 150 9.31 -6.39 -2.81
CA ILE A 150 9.32 -6.38 -4.28
C ILE A 150 8.37 -5.31 -4.83
N ARG A 151 7.20 -5.15 -4.23
CA ARG A 151 6.24 -4.10 -4.62
C ARG A 151 6.79 -2.70 -4.35
N ASN A 152 7.48 -2.51 -3.25
CA ASN A 152 8.09 -1.22 -2.91
C ASN A 152 9.22 -0.87 -3.88
N ILE A 153 9.95 -1.87 -4.40
CA ILE A 153 10.94 -1.68 -5.48
C ILE A 153 10.24 -1.23 -6.78
N GLU A 154 9.09 -1.82 -7.13
CA GLU A 154 8.30 -1.38 -8.27
C GLU A 154 7.80 0.07 -8.11
N TYR A 155 7.35 0.44 -6.90
CA TYR A 155 6.93 1.81 -6.61
C TYR A 155 8.11 2.80 -6.68
N ALA A 156 9.29 2.41 -6.18
CA ALA A 156 10.49 3.22 -6.30
C ALA A 156 10.88 3.43 -7.76
N ALA A 157 10.88 2.37 -8.57
CA ALA A 157 11.13 2.46 -10.00
C ALA A 157 10.13 3.40 -10.71
N THR A 158 8.85 3.27 -10.37
CA THR A 158 7.80 4.10 -10.95
C THR A 158 7.98 5.58 -10.58
N ASN A 159 8.30 5.88 -9.33
CA ASN A 159 8.55 7.25 -8.89
C ASN A 159 9.85 7.81 -9.48
N GLY A 160 10.88 6.98 -9.65
CA GLY A 160 12.10 7.37 -10.37
C GLY A 160 11.80 7.76 -11.81
N MET A 161 11.01 6.97 -12.52
CA MET A 161 10.55 7.29 -13.86
C MET A 161 9.78 8.61 -13.91
N LEU A 162 8.83 8.82 -12.99
CA LEU A 162 8.00 10.02 -12.93
C LEU A 162 8.82 11.28 -12.59
N SER A 163 9.87 11.16 -11.81
CA SER A 163 10.71 12.31 -11.40
C SER A 163 11.40 13.02 -12.56
N THR A 164 11.54 12.36 -13.71
CA THR A 164 12.09 12.98 -14.93
C THR A 164 11.11 13.94 -15.61
N LEU A 165 9.83 13.80 -15.34
CA LEU A 165 8.77 14.61 -15.95
C LEU A 165 8.66 15.98 -15.28
N ASP A 166 8.39 15.97 -13.96
CA ASP A 166 8.31 17.16 -13.13
C ASP A 166 8.34 16.79 -11.62
N PRO A 167 8.58 17.76 -10.71
CA PRO A 167 8.67 17.49 -9.27
C PRO A 167 7.35 17.08 -8.60
N HIS A 168 6.23 17.19 -9.29
CA HIS A 168 4.88 16.93 -8.73
C HIS A 168 4.29 15.63 -9.26
N SER A 169 4.86 15.07 -10.33
CA SER A 169 4.47 13.76 -10.85
C SER A 169 4.96 12.66 -9.91
N VAL A 170 4.05 12.12 -9.11
CA VAL A 170 4.36 11.10 -8.10
C VAL A 170 3.28 10.03 -8.04
N LEU A 171 3.70 8.79 -7.87
CA LEU A 171 2.84 7.67 -7.52
C LEU A 171 2.76 7.55 -6.01
N LEU A 172 1.56 7.65 -5.46
CA LEU A 172 1.30 7.37 -4.05
C LEU A 172 0.96 5.89 -3.89
N ASP A 173 1.65 5.22 -2.99
CA ASP A 173 1.23 3.89 -2.57
C ASP A 173 -0.11 3.96 -1.82
N PRO A 174 -0.85 2.82 -1.69
CA PRO A 174 -2.18 2.83 -1.10
C PRO A 174 -2.24 3.35 0.34
N GLN A 175 -1.17 3.17 1.12
CA GLN A 175 -1.12 3.65 2.50
C GLN A 175 -0.97 5.17 2.52
N THR A 176 0.03 5.70 1.84
CA THR A 176 0.27 7.15 1.72
C THR A 176 -0.93 7.87 1.13
N TYR A 177 -1.58 7.28 0.12
CA TYR A 177 -2.82 7.83 -0.46
C TYR A 177 -3.96 7.91 0.57
N ASN A 178 -4.16 6.87 1.37
CA ASN A 178 -5.18 6.86 2.42
C ASN A 178 -4.87 7.88 3.52
N GLU A 179 -3.61 7.99 3.94
CA GLU A 179 -3.17 9.00 4.92
C GLU A 179 -3.40 10.43 4.40
N MET A 180 -3.05 10.69 3.15
CA MET A 180 -3.31 11.97 2.49
C MET A 180 -4.82 12.27 2.43
N LYS A 181 -5.63 11.27 2.05
CA LYS A 181 -7.08 11.40 1.99
C LYS A 181 -7.70 11.69 3.37
N LEU A 182 -7.21 11.03 4.42
CA LEU A 182 -7.65 11.30 5.80
C LEU A 182 -7.25 12.71 6.24
N SER A 183 -6.02 13.14 5.96
CA SER A 183 -5.53 14.47 6.35
C SER A 183 -6.26 15.60 5.62
N THR A 184 -6.59 15.41 4.34
CA THR A 184 -7.30 16.41 3.54
C THR A 184 -8.82 16.40 3.78
N GLY A 185 -9.37 15.25 4.18
CA GLY A 185 -10.80 15.09 4.48
C GLY A 185 -11.26 15.78 5.77
N GLY A 186 -10.35 16.33 6.56
CA GLY A 186 -10.65 17.05 7.80
C GLY A 186 -11.28 16.21 8.93
N HIS A 187 -11.37 14.89 8.72
CA HIS A 187 -11.88 13.97 9.74
C HIS A 187 -10.73 13.19 10.36
N PHE A 188 -10.32 13.61 11.53
CA PHE A 188 -9.32 12.89 12.32
C PHE A 188 -10.02 11.94 13.29
N GLY A 189 -9.92 10.65 13.06
CA GLY A 189 -10.29 9.64 14.06
C GLY A 189 -9.16 9.52 15.09
N GLY A 190 -9.44 9.83 16.35
CA GLY A 190 -8.44 9.72 17.40
C GLY A 190 -9.05 9.81 18.78
N LEU A 191 -8.29 9.42 19.81
CA LEU A 191 -8.70 9.46 21.20
C LEU A 191 -8.82 10.90 21.74
N GLY A 192 -8.22 11.87 21.04
CA GLY A 192 -8.20 13.28 21.48
C GLY A 192 -7.27 13.50 22.66
N ILE A 193 -6.04 13.02 22.59
CA ILE A 193 -5.00 13.25 23.60
C ILE A 193 -3.75 13.86 22.95
N VAL A 194 -3.13 14.77 23.66
CA VAL A 194 -1.76 15.21 23.35
C VAL A 194 -0.81 14.39 24.21
N ILE A 195 0.15 13.73 23.56
CA ILE A 195 1.12 12.84 24.21
C ILE A 195 2.55 13.32 23.97
N SER A 196 3.46 12.96 24.88
CA SER A 196 4.90 13.18 24.74
C SER A 196 5.67 12.11 25.51
N ILE A 197 6.90 11.85 25.09
CA ILE A 197 7.81 10.97 25.85
C ILE A 197 8.41 11.79 27.00
N ARG A 198 8.16 11.37 28.24
CA ARG A 198 8.74 11.96 29.45
C ARG A 198 9.36 10.86 30.31
N ARG A 199 10.66 11.01 30.60
CA ARG A 199 11.43 10.03 31.41
C ARG A 199 11.29 8.60 30.88
N GLY A 200 11.39 8.45 29.55
CA GLY A 200 11.28 7.15 28.87
C GLY A 200 9.86 6.54 28.79
N ALA A 201 8.82 7.28 29.17
CA ALA A 201 7.44 6.77 29.13
C ALA A 201 6.52 7.70 28.31
N LEU A 202 5.62 7.10 27.57
CA LEU A 202 4.57 7.80 26.84
C LEU A 202 3.58 8.39 27.84
N THR A 203 3.52 9.71 27.92
CA THR A 203 2.78 10.45 28.94
C THR A 203 1.75 11.36 28.31
N VAL A 204 0.54 11.38 28.84
CA VAL A 204 -0.53 12.30 28.44
C VAL A 204 -0.19 13.70 28.90
N ILE A 205 0.00 14.62 27.98
CA ILE A 205 0.21 16.05 28.28
C ILE A 205 -1.11 16.72 28.55
N GLN A 206 -2.13 16.43 27.72
CA GLN A 206 -3.47 17.01 27.86
C GLN A 206 -4.48 16.17 27.08
N PRO A 207 -5.62 15.77 27.70
CA PRO A 207 -6.79 15.30 26.94
C PRO A 207 -7.52 16.51 26.34
N MET A 208 -8.06 16.36 25.15
CA MET A 208 -8.89 17.37 24.50
C MET A 208 -10.33 17.26 25.03
N LYS A 209 -10.94 18.39 25.35
CA LYS A 209 -12.31 18.44 25.89
C LYS A 209 -13.33 17.92 24.84
N GLY A 210 -14.27 17.09 25.28
CA GLY A 210 -15.32 16.54 24.40
C GLY A 210 -14.83 15.42 23.48
N THR A 211 -13.74 14.75 23.84
CA THR A 211 -13.18 13.63 23.09
C THR A 211 -13.28 12.31 23.86
N PRO A 212 -13.22 11.15 23.21
CA PRO A 212 -13.34 9.84 23.85
C PRO A 212 -12.40 9.66 25.06
N ALA A 213 -11.17 10.16 24.99
CA ALA A 213 -10.24 10.09 26.10
C ALA A 213 -10.68 10.94 27.30
N SER A 214 -11.23 12.13 27.04
CA SER A 214 -11.78 12.99 28.10
C SER A 214 -12.99 12.36 28.78
N GLU A 215 -13.87 11.73 27.99
CA GLU A 215 -15.06 11.01 28.49
C GLU A 215 -14.66 9.73 29.26
N ALA A 216 -13.61 9.04 28.82
CA ALA A 216 -13.05 7.88 29.52
C ALA A 216 -12.27 8.25 30.80
N GLY A 217 -12.15 9.54 31.13
CA GLY A 217 -11.49 10.00 32.34
C GLY A 217 -9.95 10.04 32.28
N VAL A 218 -9.34 10.00 31.11
CA VAL A 218 -7.89 10.17 30.94
C VAL A 218 -7.49 11.55 31.41
N ARG A 219 -6.38 11.64 32.18
CA ARG A 219 -5.93 12.88 32.82
C ARG A 219 -4.52 13.26 32.38
N ARG A 220 -4.21 14.53 32.52
CA ARG A 220 -2.85 15.03 32.36
C ARG A 220 -1.91 14.34 33.35
N GLY A 221 -0.79 13.83 32.83
CA GLY A 221 0.22 13.13 33.61
C GLY A 221 0.07 11.60 33.59
N ASP A 222 -1.05 11.07 33.07
CA ASP A 222 -1.21 9.62 32.93
C ASP A 222 -0.13 9.03 32.01
N ARG A 223 0.39 7.86 32.40
CA ARG A 223 1.37 7.12 31.60
C ARG A 223 0.68 6.00 30.86
N ILE A 224 0.90 5.95 29.54
CA ILE A 224 0.38 4.87 28.70
C ILE A 224 1.38 3.73 28.77
N VAL A 225 1.03 2.68 29.47
CA VAL A 225 1.90 1.50 29.71
C VAL A 225 1.59 0.36 28.77
N ARG A 226 0.39 0.35 28.17
CA ARG A 226 -0.03 -0.70 27.25
C ARG A 226 -1.19 -0.21 26.40
N ILE A 227 -1.19 -0.63 25.13
CA ILE A 227 -2.31 -0.46 24.21
C ILE A 227 -2.76 -1.87 23.81
N GLY A 228 -4.05 -2.14 23.80
CA GLY A 228 -4.63 -3.40 23.37
C GLY A 228 -5.95 -3.18 22.65
N ASP A 229 -6.27 -4.09 21.74
CA ASP A 229 -7.58 -4.16 21.12
C ASP A 229 -8.54 -5.06 21.94
N ASN A 230 -9.84 -4.98 21.65
CA ASN A 230 -10.86 -5.84 22.27
C ASN A 230 -10.72 -7.33 21.92
N LYS A 231 -9.76 -7.69 21.02
CA LYS A 231 -9.46 -9.07 20.63
C LYS A 231 -8.25 -9.64 21.38
N GLY A 232 -7.70 -8.92 22.33
CA GLY A 232 -6.60 -9.40 23.18
C GLY A 232 -5.21 -9.27 22.59
N SER A 233 -5.03 -8.64 21.44
CA SER A 233 -3.72 -8.27 20.90
C SER A 233 -3.08 -7.21 21.81
N ARG A 234 -1.87 -7.49 22.32
CA ARG A 234 -1.17 -6.63 23.27
C ARG A 234 0.12 -6.16 22.63
N TYR A 235 0.18 -4.88 22.32
CA TYR A 235 1.46 -4.24 22.00
C TYR A 235 2.11 -3.81 23.32
N ALA A 236 3.09 -4.57 23.78
CA ALA A 236 3.97 -4.17 24.87
C ALA A 236 5.13 -3.39 24.24
N SER A 237 5.43 -2.19 24.75
CA SER A 237 6.73 -1.59 24.54
C SER A 237 7.70 -2.33 25.44
N ASP A 238 8.51 -3.23 24.90
CA ASP A 238 9.66 -3.77 25.61
C ASP A 238 10.66 -2.64 25.89
N ASN A 239 11.10 -2.57 27.13
CA ASN A 239 12.15 -1.65 27.60
C ASN A 239 13.48 -2.00 26.98
#